data_e883d21cdecf206447b866405aa0360e
#
_entry.id   e883d21cdecf206447b866405aa0360e
#
_cell.length_a   1.000
_cell.length_b   1.000
_cell.length_c   1.000
_cell.angle_alpha   90.00
_cell.angle_beta   90.00
_cell.angle_gamma   90.00
#
_symmetry.space_group_name_H-M   'P 1'
#
loop_
_entity.id
_entity.type
_entity.pdbx_description
1 polymer ?
#
loop_
_entity_poly.entity_id
_entity_poly.type
_entity_poly.pdbx_seq_one_letter_code
_entity_poly.pdbx_strand_id
1 'polypeptide(L)'
;MSVNGVNDMENMSEDRKSIDYSIIGVDEAGRGPLFGPVVAAAVYLDEGTYMEGIADSKVLSAKKREEAYNRIVVNAKYGIGLATPEEIDLYNIFHATELAMNRALEILAQYVEIRNVQVDGKNLRLSYPSKCIVKGDSKVYQISAASILAKVTRDRIIEKFDSQFPQYKLAKHKGYPTVEHLETLQMYGPTYFHRLTFDPVRKMLNTQLLEEWYRDGKISVERYRVILDSMGVDIFGNIRIKRRKSRKS
;
A
#
# COMPACT_ATOMS: atom_id res chain seq x y z
N MET A 1 30.80 17.76 -30.54
CA MET A 1 30.78 17.24 -29.13
C MET A 1 30.33 18.37 -28.22
N SER A 2 29.44 18.07 -27.26
CA SER A 2 28.95 18.94 -26.16
C SER A 2 27.95 20.04 -26.51
N VAL A 3 26.67 19.64 -26.72
CA VAL A 3 25.52 20.55 -26.52
C VAL A 3 24.53 19.95 -25.48
N ASN A 4 24.65 18.66 -25.15
CA ASN A 4 23.71 17.99 -24.22
C ASN A 4 23.99 18.25 -22.73
N GLY A 5 25.22 18.60 -22.34
CA GLY A 5 25.58 18.77 -20.93
C GLY A 5 25.14 20.10 -20.31
N VAL A 6 24.90 21.14 -21.10
CA VAL A 6 24.48 22.46 -20.60
C VAL A 6 22.96 22.47 -20.32
N ASN A 7 22.16 21.83 -21.16
CA ASN A 7 20.73 21.71 -20.96
C ASN A 7 20.35 20.88 -19.73
N ASP A 8 21.15 19.84 -19.41
CA ASP A 8 20.91 19.02 -18.22
C ASP A 8 21.20 19.77 -16.92
N MET A 9 22.21 20.64 -16.89
CA MET A 9 22.53 21.48 -15.73
C MET A 9 21.52 22.61 -15.51
N GLU A 10 20.99 23.22 -16.56
CA GLU A 10 19.96 24.25 -16.48
C GLU A 10 18.60 23.66 -16.03
N ASN A 11 18.17 22.51 -16.55
CA ASN A 11 17.00 21.78 -16.09
C ASN A 11 17.11 21.33 -14.62
N MET A 12 18.26 20.85 -14.19
CA MET A 12 18.52 20.52 -12.78
C MET A 12 18.41 21.73 -11.85
N SER A 13 18.69 22.95 -12.32
CA SER A 13 18.56 24.18 -11.54
C SER A 13 17.11 24.66 -11.40
N GLU A 14 16.26 24.40 -12.38
CA GLU A 14 14.84 24.73 -12.34
C GLU A 14 14.03 23.77 -11.45
N ASP A 15 14.30 22.47 -11.53
CA ASP A 15 13.67 21.46 -10.67
C ASP A 15 13.94 21.71 -9.19
N ARG A 16 15.17 22.12 -8.83
CA ARG A 16 15.53 22.46 -7.46
C ARG A 16 14.80 23.68 -6.91
N LYS A 17 14.54 24.68 -7.75
CA LYS A 17 13.86 25.93 -7.36
C LYS A 17 12.36 25.75 -7.12
N SER A 18 11.76 24.64 -7.57
CA SER A 18 10.34 24.35 -7.46
C SER A 18 9.96 23.54 -6.22
N ILE A 19 10.93 23.03 -5.44
CA ILE A 19 10.64 22.20 -4.27
C ILE A 19 10.23 23.08 -3.08
N ASP A 20 9.00 22.88 -2.60
CA ASP A 20 8.52 23.45 -1.35
C ASP A 20 8.90 22.53 -0.18
N TYR A 21 9.96 22.86 0.54
CA TYR A 21 10.47 22.08 1.67
C TYR A 21 9.59 22.11 2.91
N SER A 22 8.54 22.91 2.94
CA SER A 22 7.54 22.89 4.03
C SER A 22 6.59 21.69 3.95
N ILE A 23 6.55 20.99 2.81
CA ILE A 23 5.63 19.90 2.54
C ILE A 23 6.13 18.58 3.14
N ILE A 24 5.23 17.85 3.78
CA ILE A 24 5.37 16.43 4.06
C ILE A 24 4.55 15.68 3.01
N GLY A 25 5.21 14.87 2.17
CA GLY A 25 4.57 14.06 1.15
C GLY A 25 4.20 12.67 1.66
N VAL A 26 2.99 12.20 1.34
CA VAL A 26 2.51 10.86 1.73
C VAL A 26 1.96 10.13 0.52
N ASP A 27 2.31 8.85 0.38
CA ASP A 27 1.79 7.96 -0.67
C ASP A 27 1.73 6.52 -0.18
N GLU A 28 0.99 5.66 -0.90
CA GLU A 28 0.84 4.24 -0.59
C GLU A 28 1.21 3.33 -1.77
N ALA A 29 1.46 2.07 -1.45
CA ALA A 29 1.60 0.98 -2.40
C ALA A 29 0.80 -0.24 -1.97
N GLY A 30 0.13 -0.89 -2.92
CA GLY A 30 -0.48 -2.18 -2.67
C GLY A 30 -1.97 -2.17 -2.35
N ARG A 31 -2.77 -1.24 -2.86
CA ARG A 31 -4.24 -1.27 -2.71
C ARG A 31 -4.90 -2.37 -3.52
N GLY A 32 -4.44 -2.62 -4.75
CA GLY A 32 -5.06 -3.56 -5.69
C GLY A 32 -4.72 -5.05 -5.55
N PRO A 33 -3.58 -5.47 -4.97
CA PRO A 33 -3.23 -6.88 -4.80
C PRO A 33 -4.24 -7.68 -3.98
N LEU A 34 -4.28 -9.01 -4.23
CA LEU A 34 -5.05 -9.99 -3.46
C LEU A 34 -4.29 -10.52 -2.24
N PHE A 35 -2.98 -10.28 -2.17
CA PHE A 35 -2.08 -10.81 -1.16
C PHE A 35 -1.26 -9.71 -0.48
N GLY A 36 -1.05 -9.85 0.83
CA GLY A 36 -0.13 -9.03 1.61
C GLY A 36 -0.67 -7.65 1.99
N PRO A 37 0.15 -6.85 2.69
CA PRO A 37 -0.25 -5.57 3.26
C PRO A 37 -0.42 -4.47 2.20
N VAL A 38 -1.10 -3.39 2.58
CA VAL A 38 -0.90 -2.06 2.02
C VAL A 38 0.20 -1.37 2.84
N VAL A 39 1.12 -0.69 2.15
CA VAL A 39 2.25 0.02 2.78
C VAL A 39 2.17 1.48 2.37
N ALA A 40 2.34 2.39 3.32
CA ALA A 40 2.42 3.82 3.09
C ALA A 40 3.77 4.37 3.60
N ALA A 41 4.19 5.48 3.02
CA ALA A 41 5.33 6.24 3.51
C ALA A 41 4.99 7.73 3.63
N ALA A 42 5.59 8.39 4.60
CA ALA A 42 5.58 9.84 4.78
C ALA A 42 7.02 10.35 4.70
N VAL A 43 7.28 11.39 3.91
CA VAL A 43 8.61 11.92 3.64
C VAL A 43 8.66 13.42 3.91
N TYR A 44 9.67 13.84 4.65
CA TYR A 44 10.07 15.23 4.85
C TYR A 44 11.52 15.42 4.37
N LEU A 45 11.79 16.55 3.75
CA LEU A 45 13.11 16.92 3.26
C LEU A 45 13.58 18.21 3.95
N ASP A 46 14.80 18.20 4.47
CA ASP A 46 15.45 19.42 4.94
C ASP A 46 15.74 20.36 3.75
N GLU A 47 15.72 21.67 3.99
CA GLU A 47 15.95 22.69 2.97
C GLU A 47 17.25 22.43 2.19
N GLY A 48 17.19 22.56 0.88
CA GLY A 48 18.31 22.31 -0.03
C GLY A 48 18.54 20.84 -0.39
N THR A 49 17.78 19.90 0.20
CA THR A 49 17.88 18.48 -0.16
C THR A 49 17.29 18.23 -1.55
N TYR A 50 18.11 17.74 -2.46
CA TYR A 50 17.69 17.30 -3.79
C TYR A 50 18.33 15.96 -4.14
N MET A 51 17.54 15.07 -4.70
CA MET A 51 17.98 13.73 -5.13
C MET A 51 17.54 13.52 -6.59
N GLU A 52 18.50 13.39 -7.48
CA GLU A 52 18.22 13.18 -8.91
C GLU A 52 17.39 11.91 -9.15
N GLY A 53 16.45 11.98 -10.10
CA GLY A 53 15.63 10.85 -10.54
C GLY A 53 14.51 10.45 -9.58
N ILE A 54 14.14 11.29 -8.60
CA ILE A 54 12.99 11.06 -7.72
C ILE A 54 11.68 11.49 -8.38
N ALA A 55 11.69 12.59 -9.14
CA ALA A 55 10.47 13.21 -9.70
C ALA A 55 9.67 12.33 -10.67
N ASP A 56 10.25 11.27 -11.21
CA ASP A 56 9.62 10.41 -12.22
C ASP A 56 9.51 8.94 -11.77
N SER A 57 8.97 8.75 -10.57
CA SER A 57 8.90 7.44 -9.89
C SER A 57 8.19 6.35 -10.69
N LYS A 58 7.21 6.73 -11.55
CA LYS A 58 6.39 5.77 -12.32
C LYS A 58 7.13 5.13 -13.49
N VAL A 59 8.10 5.82 -14.08
CA VAL A 59 8.88 5.31 -15.21
C VAL A 59 10.21 4.68 -14.80
N LEU A 60 10.55 4.70 -13.51
CA LEU A 60 11.77 4.09 -13.02
C LEU A 60 11.75 2.57 -13.22
N SER A 61 12.81 2.01 -13.81
CA SER A 61 13.06 0.58 -13.75
C SER A 61 13.22 0.10 -12.30
N ALA A 62 13.06 -1.21 -12.04
CA ALA A 62 13.23 -1.76 -10.69
C ALA A 62 14.60 -1.38 -10.07
N LYS A 63 15.70 -1.48 -10.86
CA LYS A 63 17.04 -1.10 -10.41
C LYS A 63 17.14 0.38 -10.05
N LYS A 64 16.68 1.28 -10.93
CA LYS A 64 16.70 2.73 -10.66
C LYS A 64 15.84 3.11 -9.45
N ARG A 65 14.71 2.41 -9.24
CA ARG A 65 13.84 2.64 -8.08
C ARG A 65 14.53 2.20 -6.78
N GLU A 66 15.28 1.11 -6.79
CA GLU A 66 16.08 0.65 -5.65
C GLU A 66 17.21 1.65 -5.32
N GLU A 67 17.89 2.18 -6.34
CA GLU A 67 18.90 3.23 -6.16
C GLU A 67 18.28 4.52 -5.60
N ALA A 68 17.10 4.91 -6.07
CA ALA A 68 16.35 6.05 -5.55
C ALA A 68 15.91 5.83 -4.09
N TYR A 69 15.40 4.64 -3.76
CA TYR A 69 15.07 4.24 -2.39
C TYR A 69 16.26 4.47 -1.45
N ASN A 70 17.44 3.98 -1.81
CA ASN A 70 18.63 4.11 -0.99
C ASN A 70 19.05 5.58 -0.80
N ARG A 71 18.90 6.42 -1.83
CA ARG A 71 19.14 7.87 -1.71
C ARG A 71 18.15 8.53 -0.75
N ILE A 72 16.86 8.19 -0.82
CA ILE A 72 15.84 8.75 0.06
C ILE A 72 16.14 8.37 1.51
N VAL A 73 16.43 7.10 1.78
CA VAL A 73 16.71 6.60 3.14
C VAL A 73 17.89 7.33 3.81
N VAL A 74 18.88 7.76 3.03
CA VAL A 74 20.06 8.46 3.55
C VAL A 74 19.82 9.96 3.72
N ASN A 75 18.99 10.59 2.87
CA ASN A 75 18.90 12.04 2.76
C ASN A 75 17.57 12.64 3.23
N ALA A 76 16.59 11.82 3.61
CA ALA A 76 15.28 12.28 4.04
C ALA A 76 14.96 11.82 5.45
N LYS A 77 14.08 12.55 6.14
CA LYS A 77 13.36 12.03 7.30
C LYS A 77 12.07 11.39 6.82
N TYR A 78 11.81 10.17 7.27
CA TYR A 78 10.65 9.42 6.78
C TYR A 78 10.06 8.51 7.85
N GLY A 79 8.81 8.15 7.65
CA GLY A 79 8.14 7.08 8.36
C GLY A 79 7.49 6.11 7.37
N ILE A 80 7.47 4.82 7.72
CA ILE A 80 6.82 3.78 6.92
C ILE A 80 5.80 3.09 7.82
N GLY A 81 4.52 3.11 7.38
CA GLY A 81 3.42 2.43 8.02
C GLY A 81 2.84 1.36 7.11
N LEU A 82 2.21 0.36 7.70
CA LEU A 82 1.51 -0.67 6.94
C LEU A 82 0.18 -1.01 7.62
N ALA A 83 -0.76 -1.55 6.82
CA ALA A 83 -1.92 -2.27 7.34
C ALA A 83 -1.92 -3.69 6.77
N THR A 84 -2.15 -4.65 7.65
CA THR A 84 -2.09 -6.09 7.38
C THR A 84 -3.27 -6.54 6.53
N PRO A 85 -3.23 -7.73 5.91
CA PRO A 85 -4.39 -8.32 5.25
C PRO A 85 -5.61 -8.45 6.16
N GLU A 86 -5.40 -8.71 7.43
CA GLU A 86 -6.46 -8.75 8.43
C GLU A 86 -7.12 -7.39 8.64
N GLU A 87 -6.34 -6.33 8.83
CA GLU A 87 -6.86 -4.97 8.97
C GLU A 87 -7.58 -4.49 7.68
N ILE A 88 -7.11 -4.94 6.50
CA ILE A 88 -7.80 -4.68 5.23
C ILE A 88 -9.16 -5.36 5.21
N ASP A 89 -9.27 -6.60 5.69
CA ASP A 89 -10.55 -7.31 5.75
C ASP A 89 -11.50 -6.71 6.80
N LEU A 90 -10.95 -6.23 7.93
CA LEU A 90 -11.74 -5.61 9.01
C LEU A 90 -12.27 -4.21 8.64
N TYR A 91 -11.42 -3.37 8.04
CA TYR A 91 -11.72 -1.94 7.85
C TYR A 91 -12.00 -1.56 6.40
N ASN A 92 -11.90 -2.47 5.44
CA ASN A 92 -11.77 -2.30 3.99
C ASN A 92 -10.48 -1.59 3.57
N ILE A 93 -10.16 -1.68 2.26
CA ILE A 93 -8.89 -1.18 1.74
C ILE A 93 -8.74 0.35 1.87
N PHE A 94 -9.84 1.11 1.84
CA PHE A 94 -9.77 2.57 1.94
C PHE A 94 -9.33 2.99 3.34
N HIS A 95 -9.98 2.52 4.39
CA HIS A 95 -9.63 2.84 5.77
C HIS A 95 -8.33 2.17 6.23
N ALA A 96 -8.00 0.98 5.71
CA ALA A 96 -6.69 0.37 5.93
C ALA A 96 -5.54 1.18 5.31
N THR A 97 -5.79 1.85 4.16
CA THR A 97 -4.82 2.79 3.58
C THR A 97 -4.62 4.01 4.49
N GLU A 98 -5.71 4.60 4.99
CA GLU A 98 -5.65 5.71 5.96
C GLU A 98 -4.87 5.31 7.22
N LEU A 99 -5.11 4.10 7.74
CA LEU A 99 -4.40 3.57 8.90
C LEU A 99 -2.89 3.44 8.63
N ALA A 100 -2.50 2.91 7.47
CA ALA A 100 -1.09 2.80 7.08
C ALA A 100 -0.43 4.18 6.96
N MET A 101 -1.11 5.17 6.36
CA MET A 101 -0.63 6.55 6.23
C MET A 101 -0.48 7.23 7.59
N ASN A 102 -1.46 7.07 8.50
CA ASN A 102 -1.36 7.62 9.85
C ASN A 102 -0.17 7.03 10.62
N ARG A 103 0.06 5.71 10.55
CA ARG A 103 1.23 5.05 11.13
C ARG A 103 2.54 5.59 10.57
N ALA A 104 2.59 5.86 9.26
CA ALA A 104 3.76 6.49 8.64
C ALA A 104 4.02 7.89 9.19
N LEU A 105 2.98 8.71 9.34
CA LEU A 105 3.07 10.05 9.91
C LEU A 105 3.45 10.02 11.41
N GLU A 106 2.92 9.10 12.19
CA GLU A 106 3.26 8.90 13.61
C GLU A 106 4.75 8.57 13.79
N ILE A 107 5.32 7.75 12.91
CA ILE A 107 6.77 7.44 12.91
C ILE A 107 7.56 8.68 12.52
N LEU A 108 7.16 9.42 11.47
CA LEU A 108 7.82 10.64 11.05
C LEU A 108 7.75 11.74 12.13
N ALA A 109 6.67 11.80 12.89
CA ALA A 109 6.46 12.77 13.98
C ALA A 109 7.52 12.68 15.10
N GLN A 110 8.25 11.57 15.18
CA GLN A 110 9.36 11.43 16.14
C GLN A 110 10.60 12.26 15.72
N TYR A 111 10.66 12.74 14.49
CA TYR A 111 11.81 13.44 13.91
C TYR A 111 11.50 14.88 13.50
N VAL A 112 10.22 15.17 13.15
CA VAL A 112 9.79 16.49 12.69
C VAL A 112 8.38 16.80 13.19
N GLU A 113 8.06 18.07 13.31
CA GLU A 113 6.69 18.52 13.56
C GLU A 113 5.84 18.31 12.30
N ILE A 114 4.71 17.61 12.43
CA ILE A 114 3.84 17.30 11.29
C ILE A 114 2.98 18.52 10.94
N ARG A 115 3.36 19.20 9.87
CA ARG A 115 2.66 20.34 9.27
C ARG A 115 2.58 20.17 7.76
N ASN A 116 1.64 20.85 7.09
CA ASN A 116 1.52 20.91 5.62
C ASN A 116 1.60 19.54 4.94
N VAL A 117 0.80 18.59 5.40
CA VAL A 117 0.77 17.23 4.84
C VAL A 117 0.03 17.24 3.50
N GLN A 118 0.68 16.73 2.45
CA GLN A 118 0.09 16.49 1.14
C GLN A 118 0.13 15.01 0.80
N VAL A 119 -1.02 14.46 0.36
CA VAL A 119 -1.23 13.02 0.18
C VAL A 119 -1.64 12.73 -1.25
N ASP A 120 -1.05 11.71 -1.88
CA ASP A 120 -1.58 11.24 -3.17
C ASP A 120 -2.99 10.65 -2.99
N GLY A 121 -3.91 11.01 -3.89
CA GLY A 121 -5.25 10.44 -3.90
C GLY A 121 -6.40 11.43 -3.72
N LYS A 122 -7.55 10.89 -3.31
CA LYS A 122 -8.81 11.63 -3.10
C LYS A 122 -9.50 11.17 -1.82
N ASN A 123 -10.16 12.11 -1.14
CA ASN A 123 -11.07 11.85 -0.02
C ASN A 123 -10.46 11.10 1.17
N LEU A 124 -9.13 11.04 1.27
CA LEU A 124 -8.44 10.43 2.41
C LEU A 124 -8.56 11.34 3.63
N ARG A 125 -8.80 10.75 4.80
CA ARG A 125 -8.93 11.44 6.08
C ARG A 125 -7.84 10.92 7.02
N LEU A 126 -6.87 11.77 7.30
CA LEU A 126 -5.77 11.44 8.19
C LEU A 126 -5.95 12.10 9.55
N SER A 127 -5.23 11.62 10.55
CA SER A 127 -5.22 12.20 11.92
C SER A 127 -4.58 13.58 11.96
N TYR A 128 -3.78 13.93 10.95
CA TYR A 128 -3.19 15.25 10.77
C TYR A 128 -3.91 16.03 9.67
N PRO A 129 -4.04 17.37 9.79
CA PRO A 129 -4.57 18.21 8.72
C PRO A 129 -3.81 17.98 7.42
N SER A 130 -4.50 17.53 6.37
CA SER A 130 -3.87 17.11 5.13
C SER A 130 -4.65 17.55 3.90
N LYS A 131 -3.94 17.72 2.78
CA LYS A 131 -4.50 18.06 1.47
C LYS A 131 -4.29 16.91 0.51
N CYS A 132 -5.38 16.37 -0.05
CA CYS A 132 -5.30 15.34 -1.08
C CYS A 132 -4.94 15.97 -2.43
N ILE A 133 -3.94 15.41 -3.10
CA ILE A 133 -3.46 15.83 -4.43
C ILE A 133 -3.65 14.67 -5.41
N VAL A 134 -4.49 14.88 -6.40
CA VAL A 134 -4.71 13.87 -7.46
C VAL A 134 -3.46 13.77 -8.33
N LYS A 135 -2.90 12.57 -8.47
CA LYS A 135 -1.60 12.30 -9.11
C LYS A 135 -0.49 13.11 -8.44
N GLY A 136 -0.48 13.12 -7.11
CA GLY A 136 0.47 13.89 -6.31
C GLY A 136 1.90 13.43 -6.53
N ASP A 137 2.12 12.16 -6.74
CA ASP A 137 3.39 11.52 -7.05
C ASP A 137 4.11 12.10 -8.30
N SER A 138 3.36 12.70 -9.24
CA SER A 138 3.92 13.39 -10.41
C SER A 138 3.94 14.93 -10.29
N LYS A 139 3.52 15.48 -9.15
CA LYS A 139 3.37 16.93 -8.95
C LYS A 139 4.13 17.46 -7.74
N VAL A 140 4.33 16.63 -6.73
CA VAL A 140 4.95 17.01 -5.47
C VAL A 140 6.11 16.08 -5.19
N TYR A 141 7.28 16.66 -5.09
CA TYR A 141 8.54 15.91 -5.01
C TYR A 141 8.58 14.96 -3.80
N GLN A 142 8.10 15.41 -2.62
CA GLN A 142 8.04 14.57 -1.41
C GLN A 142 7.03 13.42 -1.55
N ILE A 143 5.93 13.61 -2.28
CA ILE A 143 4.98 12.53 -2.58
C ILE A 143 5.63 11.50 -3.50
N SER A 144 6.39 11.95 -4.53
CA SER A 144 7.15 11.04 -5.39
C SER A 144 8.17 10.21 -4.59
N ALA A 145 8.89 10.83 -3.64
CA ALA A 145 9.79 10.12 -2.75
C ALA A 145 9.05 9.11 -1.85
N ALA A 146 7.89 9.47 -1.31
CA ALA A 146 7.04 8.58 -0.52
C ALA A 146 6.55 7.37 -1.34
N SER A 147 6.14 7.60 -2.59
CA SER A 147 5.75 6.55 -3.55
C SER A 147 6.85 5.50 -3.72
N ILE A 148 8.10 5.94 -3.92
CA ILE A 148 9.26 5.05 -4.05
C ILE A 148 9.46 4.24 -2.77
N LEU A 149 9.46 4.89 -1.59
CA LEU A 149 9.63 4.20 -0.31
C LEU A 149 8.54 3.16 -0.07
N ALA A 150 7.29 3.52 -0.26
CA ALA A 150 6.16 2.61 -0.07
C ALA A 150 6.25 1.42 -1.03
N LYS A 151 6.53 1.66 -2.32
CA LYS A 151 6.61 0.62 -3.35
C LYS A 151 7.74 -0.35 -3.11
N VAL A 152 8.97 0.12 -2.87
CA VAL A 152 10.13 -0.76 -2.65
C VAL A 152 9.97 -1.55 -1.36
N THR A 153 9.52 -0.90 -0.28
CA THR A 153 9.29 -1.58 0.99
C THR A 153 8.26 -2.70 0.84
N ARG A 154 7.14 -2.41 0.15
CA ARG A 154 6.12 -3.43 -0.09
C ARG A 154 6.64 -4.59 -0.93
N ASP A 155 7.34 -4.30 -2.01
CA ASP A 155 7.88 -5.34 -2.91
C ASP A 155 8.85 -6.27 -2.16
N ARG A 156 9.73 -5.73 -1.31
CA ARG A 156 10.63 -6.51 -0.43
C ARG A 156 9.87 -7.38 0.57
N ILE A 157 8.75 -6.89 1.13
CA ILE A 157 7.88 -7.70 2.01
C ILE A 157 7.30 -8.88 1.23
N ILE A 158 6.79 -8.64 0.03
CA ILE A 158 6.19 -9.70 -0.80
C ILE A 158 7.24 -10.73 -1.25
N GLU A 159 8.46 -10.31 -1.56
CA GLU A 159 9.57 -11.21 -1.89
C GLU A 159 9.94 -12.16 -0.72
N LYS A 160 9.88 -11.67 0.52
CA LYS A 160 10.05 -12.54 1.69
C LYS A 160 8.92 -13.56 1.83
N PHE A 161 7.68 -13.20 1.49
CA PHE A 161 6.58 -14.16 1.45
C PHE A 161 6.71 -15.18 0.32
N ASP A 162 7.31 -14.82 -0.81
CA ASP A 162 7.55 -15.75 -1.91
C ASP A 162 8.40 -16.95 -1.47
N SER A 163 9.39 -16.72 -0.60
CA SER A 163 10.20 -17.78 -0.01
C SER A 163 9.41 -18.74 0.88
N GLN A 164 8.32 -18.27 1.50
CA GLN A 164 7.45 -19.08 2.37
C GLN A 164 6.33 -19.78 1.59
N PHE A 165 5.93 -19.19 0.47
CA PHE A 165 4.83 -19.65 -0.37
C PHE A 165 5.24 -19.71 -1.85
N PRO A 166 6.30 -20.45 -2.20
CA PRO A 166 6.89 -20.44 -3.54
C PRO A 166 5.91 -20.89 -4.66
N GLN A 167 4.88 -21.69 -4.29
CA GLN A 167 3.86 -22.14 -5.22
C GLN A 167 3.03 -21.02 -5.83
N TYR A 168 2.93 -19.84 -5.15
CA TYR A 168 2.17 -18.68 -5.66
C TYR A 168 3.00 -17.77 -6.57
N LYS A 169 4.33 -17.90 -6.59
CA LYS A 169 5.24 -17.04 -7.41
C LYS A 169 5.05 -15.55 -7.17
N LEU A 170 4.89 -15.18 -5.90
CA LEU A 170 4.55 -13.81 -5.46
C LEU A 170 5.61 -12.78 -5.87
N ALA A 171 6.88 -13.17 -5.93
CA ALA A 171 7.96 -12.29 -6.36
C ALA A 171 7.77 -11.76 -7.80
N LYS A 172 7.06 -12.49 -8.66
CA LYS A 172 6.82 -12.09 -10.04
C LYS A 172 5.72 -11.04 -10.18
N HIS A 173 4.57 -11.27 -9.59
CA HIS A 173 3.39 -10.43 -9.74
C HIS A 173 3.03 -9.60 -8.50
N LYS A 174 3.83 -9.68 -7.44
CA LYS A 174 3.67 -8.90 -6.19
C LYS A 174 2.28 -8.99 -5.56
N GLY A 175 1.60 -10.13 -5.75
CA GLY A 175 0.26 -10.41 -5.24
C GLY A 175 -0.90 -9.79 -6.04
N TYR A 176 -0.63 -9.16 -7.18
CA TYR A 176 -1.69 -8.64 -8.07
C TYR A 176 -2.48 -9.78 -8.74
N PRO A 177 -3.75 -9.56 -9.15
CA PRO A 177 -4.63 -10.57 -9.75
C PRO A 177 -4.26 -10.85 -11.22
N THR A 178 -3.02 -11.29 -11.46
CA THR A 178 -2.57 -11.77 -12.78
C THR A 178 -3.16 -13.16 -13.08
N VAL A 179 -3.18 -13.57 -14.34
CA VAL A 179 -3.61 -14.90 -14.73
C VAL A 179 -2.87 -15.97 -13.92
N GLU A 180 -1.54 -15.85 -13.82
CA GLU A 180 -0.69 -16.78 -13.06
C GLU A 180 -1.07 -16.84 -11.57
N HIS A 181 -1.38 -15.69 -10.93
CA HIS A 181 -1.82 -15.69 -9.54
C HIS A 181 -3.19 -16.34 -9.36
N LEU A 182 -4.12 -16.10 -10.30
CA LEU A 182 -5.45 -16.71 -10.26
C LEU A 182 -5.40 -18.22 -10.47
N GLU A 183 -4.56 -18.71 -11.39
CA GLU A 183 -4.32 -20.14 -11.61
C GLU A 183 -3.74 -20.82 -10.37
N THR A 184 -2.73 -20.20 -9.73
CA THR A 184 -2.16 -20.76 -8.50
C THR A 184 -3.14 -20.72 -7.33
N LEU A 185 -3.98 -19.70 -7.23
CA LEU A 185 -5.08 -19.65 -6.27
C LEU A 185 -6.10 -20.78 -6.48
N GLN A 186 -6.44 -21.08 -7.74
CA GLN A 186 -7.33 -22.21 -8.05
C GLN A 186 -6.73 -23.56 -7.69
N MET A 187 -5.40 -23.71 -7.90
CA MET A 187 -4.69 -24.97 -7.66
C MET A 187 -4.44 -25.23 -6.17
N TYR A 188 -4.01 -24.22 -5.42
CA TYR A 188 -3.53 -24.36 -4.04
C TYR A 188 -4.49 -23.77 -2.99
N GLY A 189 -5.55 -23.07 -3.40
CA GLY A 189 -6.44 -22.34 -2.52
C GLY A 189 -5.80 -21.05 -1.98
N PRO A 190 -6.54 -20.25 -1.21
CA PRO A 190 -6.00 -19.08 -0.52
C PRO A 190 -5.25 -19.45 0.76
N THR A 191 -4.40 -18.53 1.23
CA THR A 191 -3.81 -18.54 2.56
C THR A 191 -4.40 -17.42 3.41
N TYR A 192 -4.18 -17.44 4.72
CA TYR A 192 -4.60 -16.35 5.63
C TYR A 192 -3.83 -15.02 5.40
N PHE A 193 -2.80 -14.99 4.55
CA PHE A 193 -2.14 -13.76 4.07
C PHE A 193 -2.80 -13.16 2.81
N HIS A 194 -3.76 -13.86 2.20
CA HIS A 194 -4.61 -13.25 1.19
C HIS A 194 -5.66 -12.35 1.85
N ARG A 195 -6.17 -11.40 1.09
CA ARG A 195 -7.27 -10.51 1.50
C ARG A 195 -8.58 -11.23 1.28
N LEU A 196 -9.10 -11.81 2.34
CA LEU A 196 -10.17 -12.79 2.29
C LEU A 196 -11.52 -12.17 1.88
N THR A 197 -11.68 -10.85 2.03
CA THR A 197 -12.88 -10.12 1.57
C THR A 197 -12.82 -9.74 0.09
N PHE A 198 -11.65 -9.86 -0.57
CA PHE A 198 -11.49 -9.51 -1.98
C PHE A 198 -11.95 -10.66 -2.90
N ASP A 199 -12.73 -10.33 -3.93
CA ASP A 199 -12.96 -11.26 -5.03
C ASP A 199 -11.69 -11.30 -5.94
N PRO A 200 -11.26 -12.46 -6.40
CA PRO A 200 -11.91 -13.78 -6.34
C PRO A 200 -11.61 -14.61 -5.07
N VAL A 201 -10.70 -14.14 -4.16
CA VAL A 201 -10.27 -14.91 -2.97
C VAL A 201 -11.48 -15.35 -2.14
N ARG A 202 -12.39 -14.42 -1.84
CA ARG A 202 -13.61 -14.69 -1.05
C ARG A 202 -14.43 -15.86 -1.60
N LYS A 203 -14.52 -15.99 -2.93
CA LYS A 203 -15.28 -17.05 -3.60
C LYS A 203 -14.64 -18.44 -3.50
N MET A 204 -13.37 -18.50 -3.12
CA MET A 204 -12.62 -19.76 -2.95
C MET A 204 -12.61 -20.24 -1.49
N LEU A 205 -13.14 -19.44 -0.56
CA LEU A 205 -13.21 -19.79 0.86
C LEU A 205 -14.35 -20.77 1.12
N ASN A 206 -14.12 -21.64 2.10
CA ASN A 206 -15.14 -22.45 2.75
C ASN A 206 -15.07 -22.32 4.27
N THR A 207 -16.14 -22.65 4.96
CA THR A 207 -16.24 -22.50 6.42
C THR A 207 -15.27 -23.39 7.18
N GLN A 208 -14.97 -24.58 6.67
CA GLN A 208 -14.05 -25.53 7.30
C GLN A 208 -12.61 -24.95 7.34
N LEU A 209 -12.14 -24.38 6.23
CA LEU A 209 -10.81 -23.76 6.15
C LEU A 209 -10.70 -22.54 7.10
N LEU A 210 -11.75 -21.72 7.17
CA LEU A 210 -11.78 -20.57 8.08
C LEU A 210 -11.79 -21.00 9.55
N GLU A 211 -12.53 -22.03 9.89
CA GLU A 211 -12.60 -22.59 11.22
C GLU A 211 -11.24 -23.19 11.67
N GLU A 212 -10.54 -23.85 10.74
CA GLU A 212 -9.18 -24.35 10.96
C GLU A 212 -8.21 -23.19 11.25
N TRP A 213 -8.21 -22.14 10.42
CA TRP A 213 -7.34 -20.97 10.65
C TRP A 213 -7.66 -20.24 11.96
N TYR A 214 -8.93 -20.15 12.34
CA TYR A 214 -9.33 -19.57 13.61
C TYR A 214 -8.86 -20.43 14.80
N ARG A 215 -9.06 -21.75 14.77
CA ARG A 215 -8.59 -22.67 15.81
C ARG A 215 -7.07 -22.67 15.96
N ASP A 216 -6.35 -22.57 14.87
CA ASP A 216 -4.89 -22.49 14.85
C ASP A 216 -4.34 -21.11 15.25
N GLY A 217 -5.19 -20.12 15.54
CA GLY A 217 -4.78 -18.75 15.86
C GLY A 217 -4.16 -17.97 14.70
N LYS A 218 -4.37 -18.41 13.46
CA LYS A 218 -3.86 -17.75 12.24
C LYS A 218 -4.68 -16.53 11.84
N ILE A 219 -5.93 -16.47 12.26
CA ILE A 219 -6.81 -15.29 12.10
C ILE A 219 -7.51 -15.00 13.43
N SER A 220 -7.82 -13.71 13.70
CA SER A 220 -8.57 -13.31 14.88
C SER A 220 -10.04 -13.71 14.81
N VAL A 221 -10.72 -13.68 15.95
CA VAL A 221 -12.17 -13.92 16.03
C VAL A 221 -12.94 -12.82 15.26
N GLU A 222 -12.45 -11.60 15.26
CA GLU A 222 -13.02 -10.46 14.54
C GLU A 222 -12.97 -10.70 13.03
N ARG A 223 -11.80 -11.09 12.50
CA ARG A 223 -11.62 -11.41 11.10
C ARG A 223 -12.48 -12.61 10.69
N TYR A 224 -12.49 -13.68 11.49
CA TYR A 224 -13.32 -14.84 11.24
C TYR A 224 -14.79 -14.46 11.07
N ARG A 225 -15.34 -13.63 11.98
CA ARG A 225 -16.73 -13.15 11.91
C ARG A 225 -17.01 -12.32 10.67
N VAL A 226 -16.12 -11.36 10.35
CA VAL A 226 -16.25 -10.51 9.16
C VAL A 226 -16.26 -11.34 7.88
N ILE A 227 -15.40 -12.36 7.78
CA ILE A 227 -15.35 -13.22 6.60
C ILE A 227 -16.63 -14.06 6.48
N LEU A 228 -17.10 -14.71 7.55
CA LEU A 228 -18.36 -15.45 7.54
C LEU A 228 -19.53 -14.56 7.09
N ASP A 229 -19.61 -13.34 7.63
CA ASP A 229 -20.65 -12.38 7.25
C ASP A 229 -20.58 -12.02 5.76
N SER A 230 -19.36 -11.82 5.24
CA SER A 230 -19.11 -11.55 3.82
C SER A 230 -19.51 -12.71 2.89
N MET A 231 -19.46 -13.94 3.40
CA MET A 231 -19.90 -15.15 2.71
C MET A 231 -21.42 -15.38 2.86
N GLY A 232 -22.11 -14.60 3.68
CA GLY A 232 -23.54 -14.75 3.98
C GLY A 232 -23.84 -15.91 4.93
N VAL A 233 -22.90 -16.30 5.76
CA VAL A 233 -22.99 -17.40 6.74
C VAL A 233 -23.03 -16.82 8.15
N ASP A 234 -23.79 -17.44 9.07
CA ASP A 234 -23.72 -17.06 10.48
C ASP A 234 -22.56 -17.77 11.20
N ILE A 235 -22.32 -17.41 12.47
CA ILE A 235 -21.26 -18.01 13.30
C ILE A 235 -21.47 -19.51 13.59
N PHE A 236 -22.64 -20.07 13.26
CA PHE A 236 -22.96 -21.51 13.40
C PHE A 236 -22.87 -22.23 12.05
N GLY A 237 -22.43 -21.56 10.98
CA GLY A 237 -22.31 -22.15 9.64
C GLY A 237 -23.59 -22.16 8.81
N ASN A 238 -24.69 -21.55 9.30
CA ASN A 238 -25.94 -21.52 8.56
C ASN A 238 -25.99 -20.36 7.56
N ILE A 239 -26.54 -20.62 6.37
CA ILE A 239 -26.72 -19.58 5.34
C ILE A 239 -27.75 -18.54 5.83
N ARG A 240 -27.34 -17.27 5.90
CA ARG A 240 -28.23 -16.16 6.22
C ARG A 240 -29.15 -15.87 5.05
N ILE A 241 -30.42 -16.20 5.20
CA ILE A 241 -31.46 -15.83 4.21
C ILE A 241 -31.62 -14.29 4.29
N LYS A 242 -31.15 -13.55 3.28
CA LYS A 242 -31.43 -12.12 3.16
C LYS A 242 -32.96 -11.95 3.02
N ARG A 243 -33.64 -11.51 4.09
CA ARG A 243 -35.02 -11.06 3.99
C ARG A 243 -35.09 -9.94 2.95
N ARG A 244 -35.72 -10.21 1.80
CA ARG A 244 -36.04 -9.16 0.83
C ARG A 244 -36.86 -8.10 1.58
N LYS A 245 -36.30 -6.88 1.70
CA LYS A 245 -37.11 -5.72 2.10
C LYS A 245 -38.23 -5.63 1.06
N SER A 246 -39.46 -5.94 1.46
CA SER A 246 -40.64 -5.69 0.65
C SER A 246 -40.64 -4.17 0.35
N ARG A 247 -40.48 -3.81 -0.92
CA ARG A 247 -40.79 -2.47 -1.37
C ARG A 247 -42.28 -2.28 -1.07
N LYS A 248 -42.61 -1.51 -0.06
CA LYS A 248 -43.95 -0.95 0.08
C LYS A 248 -44.14 0.02 -1.07
N SER A 249 -45.05 -0.35 -1.94
CA SER A 249 -45.70 0.49 -2.96
C SER A 249 -46.32 1.74 -2.33
#